data_1301b28c39417bf3f60e20443aa1abda
#
_entry.id   1301b28c39417bf3f60e20443aa1abda
#
_cell.length_a   1.000
_cell.length_b   1.000
_cell.length_c   1.000
_cell.angle_alpha   90.00
_cell.angle_beta   90.00
_cell.angle_gamma   90.00
#
_symmetry.space_group_name_H-M   'P 1'
#
loop_
_entity.id
_entity.type
_entity.pdbx_description
1 polymer ?
#
loop_
_entity_poly.entity_id
_entity_poly.type
_entity_poly.pdbx_seq_one_letter_code
_entity_poly.pdbx_strand_id
1 'polypeptide(L)'
;MLFSSIPFLFWFLPGVLILYAAAPGSLKNTVLLLSSLFFYGWGEPRYVIWMMLAILMAYIFGLLIERYQSVPKLSRLFLALSVSSSLLMLGYFKYADFFIRNVNAVTGCSISLLNITLPIGISFYTFQILSYTVDVYRQDVKAQRNLIDLATYVALFPQLIAGPIVRYSDIAEQLKGRIHTMGKTAQGIRRFILGLGKKILIANLLGELCSIFRASDDKSVLFFWLYAVAYTLHVYFDFSGYSDMAIGLGKLFGFDFLENFNYPFISKSITEFWRRWHMSLGTWFRDYVYIPLGGSRVSLPRHLFNIFLVWMLTGFWHGAAWNFVIWGLYFALLLILEKIWLLEILKKSHVLNRIYVLTAAVISFVIFDATDMSQAFSYLKAMFGTGGYPLTSAASSYYFRSYFVVLVIAFLGATPIPKSFCKGQWKTGTAVMLFAEPLALSALLLICTAFLVDGSFNPFLYFRF
;
A
#
# COMPACT_ATOMS: atom_id res chain seq x y z
N MET A 1 -0.88 -8.51 -14.61
CA MET A 1 0.39 -7.94 -15.10
C MET A 1 1.00 -7.10 -13.98
N LEU A 2 2.34 -7.08 -13.81
CA LEU A 2 3.04 -6.25 -12.80
C LEU A 2 3.73 -5.07 -13.46
N PHE A 3 3.83 -3.92 -12.78
CA PHE A 3 4.60 -2.77 -13.28
C PHE A 3 6.09 -3.10 -13.47
N SER A 4 6.62 -3.98 -12.62
CA SER A 4 7.97 -4.50 -12.70
C SER A 4 8.06 -5.77 -13.56
N SER A 5 7.49 -5.76 -14.75
CA SER A 5 7.57 -6.89 -15.69
C SER A 5 7.91 -6.42 -17.09
N ILE A 6 8.63 -7.24 -17.85
CA ILE A 6 9.01 -6.96 -19.24
C ILE A 6 7.79 -6.66 -20.12
N PRO A 7 6.69 -7.47 -20.08
CA PRO A 7 5.50 -7.16 -20.89
C PRO A 7 4.87 -5.79 -20.56
N PHE A 8 4.90 -5.39 -19.27
CA PHE A 8 4.39 -4.07 -18.89
C PHE A 8 5.27 -2.94 -19.43
N LEU A 9 6.59 -3.02 -19.19
CA LEU A 9 7.54 -1.94 -19.49
C LEU A 9 7.69 -1.69 -20.98
N PHE A 10 7.75 -2.75 -21.79
CA PHE A 10 8.15 -2.64 -23.19
C PHE A 10 7.01 -2.84 -24.21
N TRP A 11 5.84 -3.35 -23.76
CA TRP A 11 4.69 -3.53 -24.64
C TRP A 11 3.47 -2.74 -24.17
N PHE A 12 3.00 -3.02 -22.96
CA PHE A 12 1.75 -2.42 -22.49
C PHE A 12 1.87 -0.91 -22.28
N LEU A 13 2.84 -0.45 -21.50
CA LEU A 13 2.98 0.97 -21.17
C LEU A 13 3.26 1.84 -22.41
N PRO A 14 4.20 1.51 -23.31
CA PRO A 14 4.39 2.27 -24.54
C PRO A 14 3.14 2.29 -25.42
N GLY A 15 2.47 1.14 -25.59
CA GLY A 15 1.23 1.07 -26.38
C GLY A 15 0.12 1.95 -25.80
N VAL A 16 -0.09 1.93 -24.50
CA VAL A 16 -1.09 2.79 -23.82
C VAL A 16 -0.71 4.27 -23.95
N LEU A 17 0.56 4.63 -23.80
CA LEU A 17 1.02 6.01 -23.94
C LEU A 17 0.78 6.53 -25.36
N ILE A 18 1.06 5.74 -26.39
CA ILE A 18 0.81 6.10 -27.80
C ILE A 18 -0.70 6.28 -28.03
N LEU A 19 -1.53 5.32 -27.62
CA LEU A 19 -2.98 5.39 -27.75
C LEU A 19 -3.55 6.62 -27.03
N TYR A 20 -3.07 6.87 -25.82
CA TYR A 20 -3.50 8.02 -25.02
C TYR A 20 -3.09 9.36 -25.62
N ALA A 21 -1.88 9.44 -26.19
CA ALA A 21 -1.39 10.65 -26.86
C ALA A 21 -2.17 10.94 -28.15
N ALA A 22 -2.49 9.91 -28.93
CA ALA A 22 -3.25 10.01 -30.17
C ALA A 22 -4.76 10.28 -29.94
N ALA A 23 -5.29 9.94 -28.76
CA ALA A 23 -6.71 10.11 -28.47
C ALA A 23 -7.12 11.58 -28.32
N PRO A 24 -8.25 12.01 -28.90
CA PRO A 24 -8.82 13.32 -28.61
C PRO A 24 -9.21 13.45 -27.14
N GLY A 25 -9.31 14.68 -26.63
CA GLY A 25 -9.55 14.97 -25.22
C GLY A 25 -10.75 14.23 -24.62
N SER A 26 -11.84 14.12 -25.40
CA SER A 26 -13.08 13.43 -25.01
C SER A 26 -12.94 11.92 -24.85
N LEU A 27 -11.98 11.29 -25.53
CA LEU A 27 -11.78 9.83 -25.49
C LEU A 27 -10.65 9.39 -24.54
N LYS A 28 -9.91 10.32 -23.94
CA LYS A 28 -8.78 9.97 -23.05
C LYS A 28 -9.17 9.10 -21.87
N ASN A 29 -10.33 9.35 -21.25
CA ASN A 29 -10.85 8.51 -20.16
C ASN A 29 -11.25 7.13 -20.67
N THR A 30 -11.86 7.05 -21.85
CA THR A 30 -12.21 5.75 -22.47
C THR A 30 -10.97 4.91 -22.76
N VAL A 31 -9.89 5.52 -23.31
CA VAL A 31 -8.62 4.83 -23.54
C VAL A 31 -8.05 4.30 -22.23
N LEU A 32 -8.03 5.13 -21.18
CA LEU A 32 -7.54 4.70 -19.86
C LEU A 32 -8.40 3.59 -19.26
N LEU A 33 -9.72 3.68 -19.38
CA LEU A 33 -10.63 2.63 -18.89
C LEU A 33 -10.37 1.30 -19.60
N LEU A 34 -10.36 1.28 -20.93
CA LEU A 34 -10.14 0.07 -21.71
C LEU A 34 -8.75 -0.54 -21.43
N SER A 35 -7.71 0.29 -21.36
CA SER A 35 -6.37 -0.14 -20.98
C SER A 35 -6.33 -0.72 -19.56
N SER A 36 -7.05 -0.11 -18.63
CA SER A 36 -7.13 -0.58 -17.23
C SER A 36 -7.87 -1.90 -17.12
N LEU A 37 -8.97 -2.06 -17.84
CA LEU A 37 -9.71 -3.33 -17.90
C LEU A 37 -8.87 -4.44 -18.53
N PHE A 38 -8.11 -4.13 -19.59
CA PHE A 38 -7.18 -5.08 -20.19
C PHE A 38 -6.06 -5.45 -19.21
N PHE A 39 -5.46 -4.46 -18.53
CA PHE A 39 -4.42 -4.68 -17.51
C PHE A 39 -4.89 -5.60 -16.38
N TYR A 40 -6.10 -5.35 -15.87
CA TYR A 40 -6.72 -6.15 -14.81
C TYR A 40 -7.10 -7.54 -15.31
N GLY A 41 -7.76 -7.62 -16.46
CA GLY A 41 -8.22 -8.88 -17.08
C GLY A 41 -7.08 -9.79 -17.52
N TRP A 42 -5.87 -9.26 -17.75
CA TRP A 42 -4.68 -10.07 -18.05
C TRP A 42 -4.34 -11.04 -16.91
N GLY A 43 -4.53 -10.64 -15.65
CA GLY A 43 -4.30 -11.51 -14.49
C GLY A 43 -5.55 -12.18 -13.97
N GLU A 44 -6.70 -11.51 -14.06
CA GLU A 44 -7.93 -11.87 -13.35
C GLU A 44 -9.19 -11.69 -14.24
N PRO A 45 -9.31 -12.40 -15.39
CA PRO A 45 -10.37 -12.13 -16.35
C PRO A 45 -11.78 -12.31 -15.77
N ARG A 46 -11.97 -13.29 -14.88
CA ARG A 46 -13.29 -13.57 -14.26
C ARG A 46 -13.72 -12.47 -13.29
N TYR A 47 -12.79 -11.75 -12.66
CA TYR A 47 -13.09 -10.74 -11.65
C TYR A 47 -13.35 -9.34 -12.24
N VAL A 48 -13.09 -9.13 -13.53
CA VAL A 48 -13.49 -7.91 -14.25
C VAL A 48 -14.99 -7.66 -14.09
N ILE A 49 -15.81 -8.70 -14.18
CA ILE A 49 -17.27 -8.61 -14.06
C ILE A 49 -17.67 -8.08 -12.68
N TRP A 50 -17.06 -8.59 -11.61
CA TRP A 50 -17.35 -8.15 -10.24
C TRP A 50 -16.92 -6.71 -9.99
N MET A 51 -15.78 -6.27 -10.54
CA MET A 51 -15.35 -4.90 -10.49
C MET A 51 -16.32 -3.97 -11.23
N MET A 52 -16.76 -4.35 -12.43
CA MET A 52 -17.76 -3.59 -13.21
C MET A 52 -19.11 -3.52 -12.50
N LEU A 53 -19.54 -4.61 -11.85
CA LEU A 53 -20.76 -4.61 -11.04
C LEU A 53 -20.64 -3.65 -9.85
N ALA A 54 -19.51 -3.65 -9.16
CA ALA A 54 -19.24 -2.72 -8.05
C ALA A 54 -19.28 -1.24 -8.52
N ILE A 55 -18.67 -0.95 -9.67
CA ILE A 55 -18.69 0.39 -10.29
C ILE A 55 -20.12 0.80 -10.65
N LEU A 56 -20.89 -0.10 -11.25
CA LEU A 56 -22.30 0.18 -11.62
C LEU A 56 -23.15 0.43 -10.38
N MET A 57 -22.99 -0.34 -9.32
CA MET A 57 -23.67 -0.11 -8.04
C MET A 57 -23.29 1.27 -7.46
N ALA A 58 -21.99 1.60 -7.44
CA ALA A 58 -21.52 2.90 -6.96
C ALA A 58 -22.11 4.07 -7.78
N TYR A 59 -22.20 3.91 -9.10
CA TYR A 59 -22.80 4.89 -10.00
C TYR A 59 -24.28 5.12 -9.67
N ILE A 60 -25.06 4.04 -9.62
CA ILE A 60 -26.50 4.12 -9.32
C ILE A 60 -26.76 4.72 -7.94
N PHE A 61 -26.08 4.20 -6.92
CA PHE A 61 -26.25 4.72 -5.55
C PHE A 61 -25.79 6.18 -5.42
N GLY A 62 -24.68 6.56 -6.07
CA GLY A 62 -24.24 7.96 -6.09
C GLY A 62 -25.31 8.91 -6.64
N LEU A 63 -25.94 8.55 -7.77
CA LEU A 63 -27.02 9.31 -8.37
C LEU A 63 -28.27 9.36 -7.47
N LEU A 64 -28.63 8.24 -6.84
CA LEU A 64 -29.80 8.17 -5.95
C LEU A 64 -29.56 8.98 -4.67
N ILE A 65 -28.38 8.90 -4.07
CA ILE A 65 -28.00 9.69 -2.89
C ILE A 65 -28.14 11.19 -3.20
N GLU A 66 -27.60 11.66 -4.32
CA GLU A 66 -27.70 13.07 -4.71
C GLU A 66 -29.15 13.47 -5.04
N ARG A 67 -29.89 12.63 -5.80
CA ARG A 67 -31.28 12.91 -6.17
C ARG A 67 -32.20 13.10 -4.96
N TYR A 68 -32.01 12.27 -3.93
CA TYR A 68 -32.85 12.30 -2.73
C TYR A 68 -32.22 13.07 -1.55
N GLN A 69 -31.30 13.97 -1.82
CA GLN A 69 -30.60 14.76 -0.80
C GLN A 69 -31.55 15.62 0.05
N SER A 70 -32.63 16.12 -0.56
CA SER A 70 -33.71 16.85 0.13
C SER A 70 -34.58 15.97 1.06
N VAL A 71 -34.48 14.63 0.95
CA VAL A 71 -35.19 13.65 1.76
C VAL A 71 -34.18 12.82 2.57
N PRO A 72 -33.75 13.29 3.76
CA PRO A 72 -32.61 12.70 4.49
C PRO A 72 -32.73 11.20 4.79
N LYS A 73 -33.97 10.70 4.98
CA LYS A 73 -34.22 9.27 5.24
C LYS A 73 -33.89 8.41 4.02
N LEU A 74 -34.28 8.84 2.80
CA LEU A 74 -33.99 8.11 1.56
C LEU A 74 -32.52 8.20 1.19
N SER A 75 -31.92 9.38 1.27
CA SER A 75 -30.48 9.55 1.01
C SER A 75 -29.63 8.68 1.93
N ARG A 76 -29.97 8.60 3.24
CA ARG A 76 -29.32 7.71 4.20
C ARG A 76 -29.55 6.22 3.89
N LEU A 77 -30.76 5.85 3.44
CA LEU A 77 -31.06 4.49 3.02
C LEU A 77 -30.18 4.07 1.85
N PHE A 78 -30.07 4.90 0.79
CA PHE A 78 -29.24 4.59 -0.35
C PHE A 78 -27.74 4.54 -0.01
N LEU A 79 -27.27 5.40 0.89
CA LEU A 79 -25.92 5.30 1.42
C LEU A 79 -25.71 3.96 2.16
N ALA A 80 -26.63 3.60 3.05
CA ALA A 80 -26.53 2.31 3.77
C ALA A 80 -26.54 1.12 2.84
N LEU A 81 -27.36 1.12 1.78
CA LEU A 81 -27.37 0.06 0.76
C LEU A 81 -26.05 0.01 -0.02
N SER A 82 -25.49 1.16 -0.40
CA SER A 82 -24.19 1.24 -1.07
C SER A 82 -23.06 0.68 -0.20
N VAL A 83 -23.00 1.12 1.07
CA VAL A 83 -21.98 0.65 2.02
C VAL A 83 -22.14 -0.85 2.28
N SER A 84 -23.37 -1.31 2.54
CA SER A 84 -23.64 -2.72 2.82
C SER A 84 -23.30 -3.61 1.63
N SER A 85 -23.70 -3.25 0.40
CA SER A 85 -23.40 -4.04 -0.80
C SER A 85 -21.88 -4.13 -1.06
N SER A 86 -21.15 -3.04 -0.87
CA SER A 86 -19.69 -3.02 -1.03
C SER A 86 -18.99 -3.86 0.03
N LEU A 87 -19.43 -3.76 1.30
CA LEU A 87 -18.87 -4.54 2.40
C LEU A 87 -19.26 -6.03 2.32
N LEU A 88 -20.47 -6.37 1.86
CA LEU A 88 -20.88 -7.75 1.63
C LEU A 88 -20.06 -8.41 0.53
N MET A 89 -19.79 -7.69 -0.57
CA MET A 89 -18.93 -8.19 -1.64
C MET A 89 -17.50 -8.42 -1.14
N LEU A 90 -16.93 -7.47 -0.40
CA LEU A 90 -15.61 -7.64 0.23
C LEU A 90 -15.63 -8.79 1.24
N GLY A 91 -16.69 -8.90 2.06
CA GLY A 91 -16.92 -9.95 3.04
C GLY A 91 -16.93 -11.34 2.41
N TYR A 92 -17.64 -11.49 1.31
CA TYR A 92 -17.73 -12.74 0.59
C TYR A 92 -16.37 -13.18 0.03
N PHE A 93 -15.67 -12.30 -0.69
CA PHE A 93 -14.43 -12.68 -1.34
C PHE A 93 -13.23 -12.79 -0.39
N LYS A 94 -13.17 -11.95 0.63
CA LYS A 94 -11.99 -11.89 1.51
C LYS A 94 -12.16 -12.62 2.84
N TYR A 95 -13.38 -12.61 3.41
CA TYR A 95 -13.56 -13.03 4.80
C TYR A 95 -14.43 -14.26 5.00
N ALA A 96 -15.12 -14.78 3.98
CA ALA A 96 -16.03 -15.93 4.13
C ALA A 96 -15.33 -17.13 4.75
N ASP A 97 -14.20 -17.57 4.19
CA ASP A 97 -13.45 -18.72 4.70
C ASP A 97 -12.82 -18.49 6.07
N PHE A 98 -12.47 -17.26 6.40
CA PHE A 98 -12.01 -16.91 7.74
C PHE A 98 -13.13 -17.09 8.77
N PHE A 99 -14.33 -16.61 8.51
CA PHE A 99 -15.47 -16.79 9.40
C PHE A 99 -15.87 -18.25 9.50
N ILE A 100 -15.93 -19.01 8.39
CA ILE A 100 -16.25 -20.45 8.41
C ILE A 100 -15.23 -21.21 9.28
N ARG A 101 -13.92 -20.95 9.11
CA ARG A 101 -12.89 -21.59 9.94
C ARG A 101 -13.07 -21.31 11.43
N ASN A 102 -13.38 -20.05 11.79
CA ASN A 102 -13.59 -19.69 13.20
C ASN A 102 -14.89 -20.31 13.76
N VAL A 103 -15.97 -20.34 13.00
CA VAL A 103 -17.22 -21.02 13.40
C VAL A 103 -16.95 -22.50 13.62
N ASN A 104 -16.30 -23.19 12.68
CA ASN A 104 -15.94 -24.60 12.82
C ASN A 104 -15.08 -24.85 14.07
N ALA A 105 -14.10 -23.99 14.34
CA ALA A 105 -13.22 -24.12 15.49
C ALA A 105 -13.96 -23.94 16.83
N VAL A 106 -14.96 -23.06 16.91
CA VAL A 106 -15.70 -22.78 18.15
C VAL A 106 -16.83 -23.76 18.36
N THR A 107 -17.55 -24.16 17.29
CA THR A 107 -18.77 -25.00 17.40
C THR A 107 -18.51 -26.48 17.19
N GLY A 108 -17.34 -26.88 16.69
CA GLY A 108 -17.05 -28.25 16.28
C GLY A 108 -17.76 -28.65 14.96
N CYS A 109 -18.42 -27.73 14.27
CA CYS A 109 -19.03 -27.99 12.96
C CYS A 109 -17.97 -28.25 11.89
N SER A 110 -18.38 -28.93 10.80
CA SER A 110 -17.52 -29.22 9.65
C SER A 110 -18.08 -28.55 8.38
N ILE A 111 -18.36 -27.24 8.45
CA ILE A 111 -18.82 -26.46 7.30
C ILE A 111 -17.68 -26.38 6.30
N SER A 112 -17.95 -26.78 5.04
CA SER A 112 -16.97 -26.76 3.96
C SER A 112 -16.52 -25.34 3.64
N LEU A 113 -15.20 -25.14 3.44
CA LEU A 113 -14.65 -23.88 2.98
C LEU A 113 -15.06 -23.62 1.52
N LEU A 114 -15.29 -22.37 1.19
CA LEU A 114 -15.67 -21.95 -0.17
C LEU A 114 -14.47 -21.93 -1.13
N ASN A 115 -13.24 -21.83 -0.60
CA ASN A 115 -11.98 -21.75 -1.35
C ASN A 115 -11.99 -20.68 -2.45
N ILE A 116 -12.55 -19.51 -2.12
CA ILE A 116 -12.70 -18.40 -3.05
C ILE A 116 -11.33 -17.72 -3.23
N THR A 117 -10.90 -17.59 -4.47
CA THR A 117 -9.71 -16.79 -4.80
C THR A 117 -10.03 -15.30 -4.60
N LEU A 118 -9.17 -14.59 -3.87
CA LEU A 118 -9.33 -13.17 -3.60
C LEU A 118 -9.09 -12.34 -4.88
N PRO A 119 -10.06 -11.56 -5.37
CA PRO A 119 -9.85 -10.66 -6.51
C PRO A 119 -8.79 -9.60 -6.19
N ILE A 120 -7.78 -9.49 -7.03
CA ILE A 120 -6.72 -8.49 -6.86
C ILE A 120 -7.32 -7.08 -6.79
N GLY A 121 -6.90 -6.29 -5.80
CA GLY A 121 -7.33 -4.90 -5.65
C GLY A 121 -8.74 -4.71 -5.07
N ILE A 122 -9.49 -5.75 -4.72
CA ILE A 122 -10.86 -5.61 -4.18
C ILE A 122 -10.90 -4.71 -2.93
N SER A 123 -9.92 -4.81 -2.05
CA SER A 123 -9.83 -3.96 -0.86
C SER A 123 -9.62 -2.48 -1.21
N PHE A 124 -8.87 -2.19 -2.28
CA PHE A 124 -8.59 -0.83 -2.73
C PHE A 124 -9.80 -0.20 -3.42
N TYR A 125 -10.37 -0.87 -4.43
CA TYR A 125 -11.52 -0.28 -5.12
C TYR A 125 -12.78 -0.23 -4.24
N THR A 126 -12.92 -1.13 -3.26
CA THR A 126 -13.99 -1.00 -2.26
C THR A 126 -13.84 0.30 -1.47
N PHE A 127 -12.63 0.64 -1.01
CA PHE A 127 -12.39 1.91 -0.31
C PHE A 127 -12.61 3.14 -1.18
N GLN A 128 -12.28 3.07 -2.46
CA GLN A 128 -12.58 4.13 -3.43
C GLN A 128 -14.09 4.33 -3.59
N ILE A 129 -14.85 3.24 -3.75
CA ILE A 129 -16.32 3.30 -3.89
C ILE A 129 -16.96 3.82 -2.61
N LEU A 130 -16.54 3.31 -1.44
CA LEU A 130 -17.06 3.78 -0.15
C LEU A 130 -16.81 5.27 0.05
N SER A 131 -15.58 5.75 -0.21
CA SER A 131 -15.29 7.18 -0.10
C SER A 131 -16.13 8.01 -1.06
N TYR A 132 -16.27 7.59 -2.33
CA TYR A 132 -17.09 8.28 -3.30
C TYR A 132 -18.55 8.44 -2.85
N THR A 133 -19.22 7.36 -2.43
CA THR A 133 -20.63 7.44 -2.02
C THR A 133 -20.84 8.20 -0.71
N VAL A 134 -19.89 8.12 0.22
CA VAL A 134 -19.90 8.93 1.45
C VAL A 134 -19.68 10.42 1.14
N ASP A 135 -18.72 10.75 0.25
CA ASP A 135 -18.44 12.15 -0.13
C ASP A 135 -19.64 12.78 -0.87
N VAL A 136 -20.35 12.01 -1.72
CA VAL A 136 -21.62 12.45 -2.35
C VAL A 136 -22.69 12.70 -1.28
N TYR A 137 -22.82 11.80 -0.29
CA TYR A 137 -23.80 11.98 0.80
C TYR A 137 -23.48 13.20 1.67
N ARG A 138 -22.20 13.46 1.94
CA ARG A 138 -21.73 14.65 2.68
C ARG A 138 -21.81 15.95 1.88
N GLN A 139 -22.08 15.87 0.58
CA GLN A 139 -22.06 16.98 -0.37
C GLN A 139 -20.66 17.56 -0.63
N ASP A 140 -19.62 16.82 -0.28
CA ASP A 140 -18.22 17.20 -0.57
C ASP A 140 -17.93 17.13 -2.08
N VAL A 141 -18.63 16.24 -2.79
CA VAL A 141 -18.59 16.12 -4.26
C VAL A 141 -19.98 15.89 -4.84
N LYS A 142 -20.17 16.28 -6.10
CA LYS A 142 -21.38 15.92 -6.87
C LYS A 142 -21.27 14.50 -7.40
N ALA A 143 -22.43 13.82 -7.54
CA ALA A 143 -22.47 12.51 -8.16
C ALA A 143 -21.98 12.59 -9.62
N GLN A 144 -21.13 11.65 -10.01
CA GLN A 144 -20.60 11.58 -11.38
C GLN A 144 -21.72 11.15 -12.34
N ARG A 145 -21.97 11.97 -13.37
CA ARG A 145 -23.01 11.72 -14.39
C ARG A 145 -22.52 10.84 -15.54
N ASN A 146 -21.22 10.77 -15.75
CA ASN A 146 -20.60 9.96 -16.78
C ASN A 146 -20.07 8.65 -16.19
N LEU A 147 -20.67 7.53 -16.58
CA LEU A 147 -20.25 6.20 -16.10
C LEU A 147 -18.81 5.86 -16.51
N ILE A 148 -18.35 6.32 -17.70
CA ILE A 148 -16.96 6.10 -18.15
C ILE A 148 -15.97 6.78 -17.22
N ASP A 149 -16.25 8.01 -16.77
CA ASP A 149 -15.37 8.75 -15.86
C ASP A 149 -15.30 8.08 -14.48
N LEU A 150 -16.44 7.62 -13.95
CA LEU A 150 -16.46 6.90 -12.69
C LEU A 150 -15.75 5.54 -12.81
N ALA A 151 -15.98 4.81 -13.90
CA ALA A 151 -15.31 3.55 -14.17
C ALA A 151 -13.80 3.74 -14.35
N THR A 152 -13.39 4.81 -15.06
CA THR A 152 -11.98 5.18 -15.17
C THR A 152 -11.36 5.45 -13.79
N TYR A 153 -12.04 6.21 -12.92
CA TYR A 153 -11.56 6.48 -11.58
C TYR A 153 -11.32 5.19 -10.78
N VAL A 154 -12.29 4.29 -10.76
CA VAL A 154 -12.21 3.07 -9.94
C VAL A 154 -11.24 2.05 -10.53
N ALA A 155 -11.26 1.86 -11.85
CA ALA A 155 -10.46 0.83 -12.52
C ALA A 155 -9.03 1.27 -12.89
N LEU A 156 -8.66 2.54 -12.69
CA LEU A 156 -7.42 3.14 -13.20
C LEU A 156 -6.16 2.34 -12.79
N PHE A 157 -5.52 1.68 -13.75
CA PHE A 157 -4.47 0.70 -13.50
C PHE A 157 -3.28 1.21 -12.65
N PRO A 158 -2.84 2.49 -12.74
CA PRO A 158 -1.76 2.96 -11.88
C PRO A 158 -2.04 2.85 -10.38
N GLN A 159 -3.30 3.00 -9.96
CA GLN A 159 -3.67 3.00 -8.53
C GLN A 159 -4.35 1.71 -8.07
N LEU A 160 -4.95 0.92 -9.00
CA LEU A 160 -5.91 -0.15 -8.70
C LEU A 160 -5.38 -1.23 -7.77
N ILE A 161 -4.13 -1.67 -7.93
CA ILE A 161 -3.61 -2.86 -7.23
C ILE A 161 -3.05 -2.50 -5.85
N ALA A 162 -2.11 -1.54 -5.78
CA ALA A 162 -1.44 -1.11 -4.56
C ALA A 162 -0.88 0.32 -4.67
N GLY A 163 -1.48 1.15 -5.52
CA GLY A 163 -1.20 2.59 -5.54
C GLY A 163 -1.68 3.28 -4.27
N PRO A 164 -1.44 4.59 -4.14
CA PRO A 164 -2.11 5.37 -3.11
C PRO A 164 -3.63 5.20 -3.21
N ILE A 165 -4.33 5.09 -2.08
CA ILE A 165 -5.79 5.11 -2.07
C ILE A 165 -6.24 6.52 -2.41
N VAL A 166 -6.54 6.73 -3.70
CA VAL A 166 -6.99 8.03 -4.23
C VAL A 166 -8.49 8.12 -4.05
N ARG A 167 -8.97 9.20 -3.45
CA ARG A 167 -10.41 9.49 -3.33
C ARG A 167 -10.93 10.14 -4.60
N TYR A 168 -12.23 10.03 -4.83
CA TYR A 168 -12.85 10.71 -5.97
C TYR A 168 -12.66 12.23 -5.91
N SER A 169 -12.78 12.82 -4.71
CA SER A 169 -12.52 14.23 -4.45
C SER A 169 -11.11 14.70 -4.84
N ASP A 170 -10.11 13.82 -4.75
CA ASP A 170 -8.71 14.15 -5.07
C ASP A 170 -8.48 14.33 -6.59
N ILE A 171 -9.29 13.67 -7.44
CA ILE A 171 -9.07 13.65 -8.90
C ILE A 171 -10.29 14.03 -9.75
N ALA A 172 -11.42 14.39 -9.13
CA ALA A 172 -12.68 14.68 -9.82
C ALA A 172 -12.52 15.74 -10.92
N GLU A 173 -11.81 16.84 -10.64
CA GLU A 173 -11.53 17.88 -11.64
C GLU A 173 -10.56 17.43 -12.71
N GLN A 174 -9.61 16.56 -12.35
CA GLN A 174 -8.63 16.02 -13.30
C GLN A 174 -9.26 14.97 -14.25
N LEU A 175 -10.37 14.35 -13.87
CA LEU A 175 -11.16 13.50 -14.78
C LEU A 175 -11.85 14.31 -15.87
N LYS A 176 -12.27 15.54 -15.56
CA LYS A 176 -12.90 16.46 -16.55
C LYS A 176 -11.89 17.08 -17.50
N GLY A 177 -10.73 17.46 -16.97
CA GLY A 177 -9.68 18.09 -17.77
C GLY A 177 -8.31 18.00 -17.10
N ARG A 178 -7.31 17.56 -17.85
CA ARG A 178 -5.93 17.37 -17.38
C ARG A 178 -4.97 18.27 -18.13
N ILE A 179 -4.01 18.80 -17.38
CA ILE A 179 -2.94 19.60 -17.95
C ILE A 179 -1.70 18.72 -18.15
N HIS A 180 -1.25 18.61 -19.38
CA HIS A 180 -0.03 17.91 -19.75
C HIS A 180 1.08 18.92 -20.01
N THR A 181 2.21 18.77 -19.32
CA THR A 181 3.41 19.58 -19.56
C THR A 181 4.64 18.67 -19.64
N MET A 182 5.64 19.07 -20.41
CA MET A 182 6.92 18.34 -20.50
C MET A 182 7.57 18.17 -19.11
N GLY A 183 7.47 19.18 -18.25
CA GLY A 183 7.97 19.11 -16.88
C GLY A 183 7.27 18.05 -16.03
N LYS A 184 5.93 17.91 -16.16
CA LYS A 184 5.15 16.89 -15.48
C LYS A 184 5.48 15.49 -15.99
N THR A 185 5.64 15.35 -17.30
CA THR A 185 6.07 14.09 -17.95
C THR A 185 7.46 13.67 -17.47
N ALA A 186 8.43 14.58 -17.47
CA ALA A 186 9.79 14.30 -16.98
C ALA A 186 9.80 13.88 -15.50
N GLN A 187 9.01 14.56 -14.65
CA GLN A 187 8.84 14.16 -13.24
C GLN A 187 8.21 12.76 -13.12
N GLY A 188 7.24 12.43 -13.98
CA GLY A 188 6.60 11.13 -14.02
C GLY A 188 7.57 10.00 -14.36
N ILE A 189 8.36 10.17 -15.43
CA ILE A 189 9.39 9.23 -15.88
C ILE A 189 10.44 9.02 -14.78
N ARG A 190 10.99 10.11 -14.24
CA ARG A 190 11.97 10.07 -13.14
C ARG A 190 11.43 9.25 -11.96
N ARG A 191 10.22 9.55 -11.54
CA ARG A 191 9.63 8.91 -10.38
C ARG A 191 9.34 7.43 -10.61
N PHE A 192 8.87 7.08 -11.79
CA PHE A 192 8.62 5.70 -12.20
C PHE A 192 9.92 4.87 -12.17
N ILE A 193 11.00 5.36 -12.79
CA ILE A 193 12.28 4.65 -12.86
C ILE A 193 12.91 4.50 -11.48
N LEU A 194 12.86 5.52 -10.62
CA LEU A 194 13.33 5.43 -9.24
C LEU A 194 12.50 4.43 -8.41
N GLY A 195 11.18 4.39 -8.61
CA GLY A 195 10.30 3.40 -8.00
C GLY A 195 10.63 1.98 -8.45
N LEU A 196 10.89 1.80 -9.76
CA LEU A 196 11.32 0.52 -10.32
C LEU A 196 12.67 0.07 -9.72
N GLY A 197 13.64 0.97 -9.59
CA GLY A 197 14.92 0.70 -8.92
C GLY A 197 14.76 0.26 -7.48
N LYS A 198 13.91 0.92 -6.71
CA LYS A 198 13.57 0.50 -5.34
C LYS A 198 13.03 -0.93 -5.29
N LYS A 199 12.12 -1.27 -6.22
CA LYS A 199 11.49 -2.58 -6.29
C LYS A 199 12.48 -3.66 -6.70
N ILE A 200 13.23 -3.45 -7.78
CA ILE A 200 14.08 -4.49 -8.37
C ILE A 200 15.40 -4.67 -7.59
N LEU A 201 16.10 -3.56 -7.32
CA LEU A 201 17.47 -3.60 -6.81
C LEU A 201 17.56 -3.64 -5.27
N ILE A 202 16.47 -3.32 -4.58
CA ILE A 202 16.48 -3.35 -3.11
C ILE A 202 15.44 -4.34 -2.60
N ALA A 203 14.15 -4.14 -2.93
CA ALA A 203 13.10 -4.96 -2.34
C ALA A 203 13.23 -6.43 -2.75
N ASN A 204 13.46 -6.74 -4.03
CA ASN A 204 13.56 -8.13 -4.48
C ASN A 204 14.74 -8.86 -3.82
N LEU A 205 15.92 -8.24 -3.74
CA LEU A 205 17.09 -8.84 -3.10
C LEU A 205 16.86 -9.08 -1.59
N LEU A 206 16.23 -8.14 -0.89
CA LEU A 206 15.87 -8.34 0.53
C LEU A 206 14.79 -9.42 0.70
N GLY A 207 13.84 -9.51 -0.24
CA GLY A 207 12.83 -10.56 -0.26
C GLY A 207 13.43 -11.95 -0.53
N GLU A 208 14.46 -12.03 -1.37
CA GLU A 208 15.24 -13.25 -1.60
C GLU A 208 15.93 -13.71 -0.31
N LEU A 209 16.60 -12.81 0.41
CA LEU A 209 17.19 -13.10 1.71
C LEU A 209 16.16 -13.65 2.71
N CYS A 210 14.94 -13.09 2.73
CA CYS A 210 13.85 -13.62 3.55
C CYS A 210 13.43 -15.03 3.14
N SER A 211 13.43 -15.34 1.85
CA SER A 211 13.14 -16.69 1.34
C SER A 211 14.24 -17.69 1.70
N ILE A 212 15.48 -17.29 1.60
CA ILE A 212 16.65 -18.08 2.04
C ILE A 212 16.55 -18.40 3.54
N PHE A 213 16.23 -17.40 4.37
CA PHE A 213 16.03 -17.63 5.81
C PHE A 213 14.94 -18.67 6.08
N ARG A 214 13.79 -18.57 5.39
CA ARG A 214 12.68 -19.53 5.59
C ARG A 214 13.07 -20.94 5.19
N ALA A 215 13.87 -21.12 4.14
CA ALA A 215 14.32 -22.41 3.62
C ALA A 215 15.52 -23.00 4.39
N SER A 216 16.24 -22.21 5.18
CA SER A 216 17.45 -22.65 5.89
C SER A 216 17.11 -23.45 7.15
N ASP A 217 17.82 -24.52 7.41
CA ASP A 217 17.80 -25.27 8.67
C ASP A 217 18.85 -24.76 9.67
N ASP A 218 19.93 -24.10 9.19
CA ASP A 218 21.00 -23.51 10.01
C ASP A 218 20.59 -22.11 10.52
N LYS A 219 19.74 -22.06 11.57
CA LYS A 219 19.21 -20.84 12.17
C LYS A 219 20.00 -20.41 13.41
N SER A 220 20.05 -19.09 13.63
CA SER A 220 20.68 -18.46 14.78
C SER A 220 19.97 -17.18 15.15
N VAL A 221 20.19 -16.66 16.37
CA VAL A 221 19.64 -15.35 16.82
C VAL A 221 19.95 -14.26 15.81
N LEU A 222 21.20 -14.18 15.33
CA LEU A 222 21.60 -13.21 14.31
C LEU A 222 20.80 -13.37 13.01
N PHE A 223 20.51 -14.61 12.59
CA PHE A 223 19.77 -14.84 11.35
C PHE A 223 18.29 -14.44 11.48
N PHE A 224 17.67 -14.64 12.64
CA PHE A 224 16.32 -14.13 12.93
C PHE A 224 16.27 -12.61 12.89
N TRP A 225 17.26 -11.90 13.47
CA TRP A 225 17.34 -10.43 13.38
C TRP A 225 17.61 -9.96 11.96
N LEU A 226 18.50 -10.62 11.24
CA LEU A 226 18.79 -10.30 9.84
C LEU A 226 17.53 -10.42 8.98
N TYR A 227 16.79 -11.53 9.14
CA TYR A 227 15.49 -11.71 8.49
C TYR A 227 14.48 -10.61 8.87
N ALA A 228 14.31 -10.30 10.16
CA ALA A 228 13.34 -9.33 10.63
C ALA A 228 13.60 -7.92 10.07
N VAL A 229 14.88 -7.52 10.04
CA VAL A 229 15.32 -6.24 9.47
C VAL A 229 15.17 -6.25 7.94
N ALA A 230 15.61 -7.33 7.27
CA ALA A 230 15.49 -7.47 5.83
C ALA A 230 14.01 -7.43 5.39
N TYR A 231 13.12 -8.13 6.10
CA TYR A 231 11.69 -8.13 5.79
C TYR A 231 11.06 -6.74 6.01
N THR A 232 11.41 -6.04 7.08
CA THR A 232 10.96 -4.68 7.35
C THR A 232 11.31 -3.73 6.20
N LEU A 233 12.56 -3.78 5.74
CA LEU A 233 13.04 -2.97 4.62
C LEU A 233 12.44 -3.45 3.28
N HIS A 234 12.29 -4.77 3.09
CA HIS A 234 11.63 -5.35 1.92
C HIS A 234 10.21 -4.80 1.75
N VAL A 235 9.37 -4.87 2.79
CA VAL A 235 8.00 -4.32 2.74
C VAL A 235 8.01 -2.83 2.40
N TYR A 236 8.91 -2.06 3.01
CA TYR A 236 9.02 -0.63 2.73
C TYR A 236 9.41 -0.33 1.28
N PHE A 237 10.46 -0.96 0.77
CA PHE A 237 10.92 -0.70 -0.60
C PHE A 237 9.99 -1.28 -1.66
N ASP A 238 9.37 -2.43 -1.41
CA ASP A 238 8.38 -3.03 -2.29
C ASP A 238 7.17 -2.08 -2.45
N PHE A 239 6.60 -1.65 -1.35
CA PHE A 239 5.41 -0.82 -1.37
C PHE A 239 5.69 0.65 -1.75
N SER A 240 6.77 1.26 -1.21
CA SER A 240 7.12 2.63 -1.61
C SER A 240 7.59 2.70 -3.06
N GLY A 241 8.25 1.66 -3.57
CA GLY A 241 8.63 1.55 -4.98
C GLY A 241 7.40 1.47 -5.88
N TYR A 242 6.43 0.63 -5.52
CA TYR A 242 5.16 0.55 -6.25
C TYR A 242 4.39 1.88 -6.21
N SER A 243 4.29 2.52 -5.04
CA SER A 243 3.66 3.83 -4.91
C SER A 243 4.34 4.90 -5.76
N ASP A 244 5.67 4.89 -5.83
CA ASP A 244 6.42 5.83 -6.68
C ASP A 244 6.17 5.57 -8.17
N MET A 245 6.11 4.30 -8.60
CA MET A 245 5.73 3.93 -9.97
C MET A 245 4.30 4.38 -10.28
N ALA A 246 3.35 4.15 -9.37
CA ALA A 246 1.95 4.56 -9.53
C ALA A 246 1.80 6.08 -9.66
N ILE A 247 2.46 6.86 -8.80
CA ILE A 247 2.46 8.33 -8.87
C ILE A 247 3.14 8.81 -10.15
N GLY A 248 4.23 8.16 -10.56
CA GLY A 248 4.92 8.43 -11.82
C GLY A 248 4.01 8.24 -13.04
N LEU A 249 3.30 7.09 -13.09
CA LEU A 249 2.32 6.80 -14.13
C LEU A 249 1.15 7.80 -14.10
N GLY A 250 0.65 8.13 -12.92
CA GLY A 250 -0.37 9.17 -12.77
C GLY A 250 0.04 10.45 -13.46
N LYS A 251 1.28 10.94 -13.22
CA LYS A 251 1.82 12.16 -13.86
C LYS A 251 1.93 12.04 -15.36
N LEU A 252 2.29 10.87 -15.91
CA LEU A 252 2.33 10.63 -17.36
C LEU A 252 0.95 10.79 -18.02
N PHE A 253 -0.12 10.37 -17.30
CA PHE A 253 -1.49 10.52 -17.76
C PHE A 253 -2.16 11.82 -17.29
N GLY A 254 -1.39 12.74 -16.70
CA GLY A 254 -1.87 14.06 -16.29
C GLY A 254 -2.51 14.12 -14.90
N PHE A 255 -2.51 13.03 -14.12
CA PHE A 255 -3.01 13.00 -12.75
C PHE A 255 -1.92 13.33 -11.72
N ASP A 256 -2.32 13.94 -10.62
CA ASP A 256 -1.49 14.16 -9.44
C ASP A 256 -2.04 13.33 -8.28
N PHE A 257 -1.41 12.18 -8.02
CA PHE A 257 -1.75 11.33 -6.90
C PHE A 257 -1.02 11.78 -5.63
N LEU A 258 -1.63 11.47 -4.49
CA LEU A 258 -1.09 11.81 -3.17
C LEU A 258 0.16 10.98 -2.84
N GLU A 259 1.06 11.58 -2.04
CA GLU A 259 2.19 10.86 -1.48
C GLU A 259 1.72 9.77 -0.51
N ASN A 260 2.37 8.61 -0.55
CA ASN A 260 2.03 7.48 0.32
C ASN A 260 3.09 7.19 1.39
N PHE A 261 4.33 7.62 1.17
CA PHE A 261 5.45 7.44 2.09
C PHE A 261 6.31 8.70 2.21
N ASN A 262 6.76 9.00 3.44
CA ASN A 262 7.68 10.12 3.72
C ASN A 262 8.72 9.72 4.77
N TYR A 263 9.64 8.81 4.41
CA TYR A 263 10.74 8.34 5.27
C TYR A 263 10.26 7.93 6.69
N PRO A 264 9.42 6.91 6.83
CA PRO A 264 8.77 6.57 8.10
C PRO A 264 9.75 6.17 9.20
N PHE A 265 10.88 5.57 8.86
CA PHE A 265 11.86 5.09 9.84
C PHE A 265 12.66 6.20 10.55
N ILE A 266 12.55 7.46 10.11
CA ILE A 266 13.11 8.59 10.84
C ILE A 266 12.15 9.19 11.88
N SER A 267 11.00 8.57 12.13
CA SER A 267 9.99 9.05 13.08
C SER A 267 10.47 8.98 14.54
N LYS A 268 9.91 9.83 15.37
CA LYS A 268 10.23 9.94 16.82
C LYS A 268 9.15 9.29 17.70
N SER A 269 8.06 8.81 17.09
CA SER A 269 6.96 8.11 17.76
C SER A 269 6.21 7.24 16.76
N ILE A 270 5.43 6.29 17.22
CA ILE A 270 4.55 5.47 16.36
C ILE A 270 3.44 6.35 15.75
N THR A 271 2.98 7.36 16.48
CA THR A 271 2.06 8.38 15.94
C THR A 271 2.66 9.09 14.71
N GLU A 272 3.93 9.49 14.77
CA GLU A 272 4.62 10.11 13.64
C GLU A 272 4.90 9.09 12.52
N PHE A 273 5.28 7.85 12.88
CA PHE A 273 5.53 6.78 11.94
C PHE A 273 4.33 6.59 11.00
N TRP A 274 3.11 6.47 11.53
CA TRP A 274 1.90 6.29 10.75
C TRP A 274 1.46 7.53 9.96
N ARG A 275 1.91 8.71 10.31
CA ARG A 275 1.75 9.92 9.49
C ARG A 275 2.69 9.95 8.28
N ARG A 276 3.66 9.03 8.23
CA ARG A 276 4.68 8.93 7.18
C ARG A 276 4.64 7.60 6.42
N TRP A 277 3.97 6.60 6.97
CA TRP A 277 3.77 5.27 6.40
C TRP A 277 2.34 5.13 5.90
N HIS A 278 2.16 4.67 4.63
CA HIS A 278 0.85 4.40 4.01
C HIS A 278 -0.16 5.53 4.28
N MET A 279 0.27 6.77 3.96
CA MET A 279 -0.44 8.00 4.33
C MET A 279 -1.87 8.04 3.79
N SER A 280 -2.10 7.49 2.58
CA SER A 280 -3.42 7.44 1.96
C SER A 280 -4.40 6.56 2.77
N LEU A 281 -3.96 5.39 3.26
CA LEU A 281 -4.77 4.53 4.13
C LEU A 281 -5.08 5.21 5.46
N GLY A 282 -4.05 5.79 6.09
CA GLY A 282 -4.20 6.52 7.35
C GLY A 282 -5.18 7.68 7.24
N THR A 283 -5.13 8.42 6.14
CA THR A 283 -6.05 9.52 5.85
C THR A 283 -7.47 9.00 5.60
N TRP A 284 -7.62 7.88 4.88
CA TRP A 284 -8.92 7.26 4.64
C TRP A 284 -9.59 6.83 5.96
N PHE A 285 -8.89 6.07 6.81
CA PHE A 285 -9.44 5.67 8.11
C PHE A 285 -9.72 6.86 9.03
N ARG A 286 -8.89 7.90 8.99
CA ARG A 286 -9.14 9.14 9.74
C ARG A 286 -10.47 9.78 9.33
N ASP A 287 -10.70 9.97 8.03
CA ASP A 287 -11.79 10.80 7.52
C ASP A 287 -13.12 10.04 7.45
N TYR A 288 -13.08 8.72 7.23
CA TYR A 288 -14.29 7.91 7.08
C TYR A 288 -14.64 7.05 8.31
N VAL A 289 -13.72 6.86 9.25
CA VAL A 289 -13.98 6.08 10.48
C VAL A 289 -13.72 6.91 11.74
N TYR A 290 -12.49 7.40 11.93
CA TYR A 290 -12.08 8.05 13.18
C TYR A 290 -12.85 9.35 13.47
N ILE A 291 -12.95 10.26 12.50
CA ILE A 291 -13.66 11.54 12.65
C ILE A 291 -15.17 11.33 12.87
N PRO A 292 -15.88 10.46 12.11
CA PRO A 292 -17.29 10.15 12.36
C PRO A 292 -17.57 9.57 13.75
N LEU A 293 -16.60 8.85 14.36
CA LEU A 293 -16.72 8.36 15.74
C LEU A 293 -16.48 9.44 16.81
N GLY A 294 -16.24 10.70 16.40
CA GLY A 294 -15.95 11.85 17.25
C GLY A 294 -14.47 12.21 17.34
N GLY A 295 -13.57 11.40 16.73
CA GLY A 295 -12.14 11.67 16.66
C GLY A 295 -11.50 11.81 18.04
N SER A 296 -10.72 12.89 18.23
CA SER A 296 -10.09 13.25 19.51
C SER A 296 -10.90 14.27 20.33
N ARG A 297 -12.05 14.73 19.82
CA ARG A 297 -12.89 15.75 20.46
C ARG A 297 -13.97 15.14 21.35
N VAL A 298 -13.65 14.06 22.03
CA VAL A 298 -14.53 13.28 22.91
C VAL A 298 -13.80 12.98 24.23
N SER A 299 -14.50 12.41 25.22
CA SER A 299 -13.87 11.99 26.47
C SER A 299 -12.71 11.00 26.25
N LEU A 300 -11.73 10.99 27.16
CA LEU A 300 -10.55 10.12 27.01
C LEU A 300 -10.90 8.64 26.79
N PRO A 301 -11.80 7.99 27.54
CA PRO A 301 -12.16 6.59 27.29
C PRO A 301 -12.72 6.38 25.86
N ARG A 302 -13.56 7.27 25.38
CA ARG A 302 -14.11 7.20 24.02
C ARG A 302 -13.02 7.42 22.97
N HIS A 303 -12.08 8.32 23.21
CA HIS A 303 -10.93 8.54 22.33
C HIS A 303 -10.05 7.28 22.22
N LEU A 304 -9.73 6.65 23.36
CA LEU A 304 -8.96 5.40 23.37
C LEU A 304 -9.70 4.27 22.64
N PHE A 305 -11.02 4.17 22.83
CA PHE A 305 -11.85 3.23 22.07
C PHE A 305 -11.83 3.51 20.57
N ASN A 306 -11.87 4.79 20.14
CA ASN A 306 -11.77 5.15 18.73
C ASN A 306 -10.41 4.71 18.14
N ILE A 307 -9.31 4.88 18.86
CA ILE A 307 -7.98 4.39 18.45
C ILE A 307 -8.00 2.86 18.32
N PHE A 308 -8.48 2.17 19.35
CA PHE A 308 -8.59 0.71 19.35
C PHE A 308 -9.38 0.20 18.15
N LEU A 309 -10.58 0.73 17.92
CA LEU A 309 -11.45 0.30 16.83
C LEU A 309 -10.83 0.54 15.44
N VAL A 310 -10.27 1.73 15.22
CA VAL A 310 -9.63 2.07 13.93
C VAL A 310 -8.47 1.11 13.65
N TRP A 311 -7.65 0.81 14.63
CA TRP A 311 -6.49 -0.07 14.44
C TRP A 311 -6.86 -1.54 14.31
N MET A 312 -7.87 -1.98 15.04
CA MET A 312 -8.46 -3.32 14.85
C MET A 312 -8.98 -3.48 13.41
N LEU A 313 -9.74 -2.49 12.91
CA LEU A 313 -10.25 -2.49 11.54
C LEU A 313 -9.12 -2.37 10.49
N THR A 314 -8.06 -1.61 10.79
CA THR A 314 -6.88 -1.52 9.91
C THR A 314 -6.17 -2.87 9.81
N GLY A 315 -5.98 -3.57 10.92
CA GLY A 315 -5.43 -4.92 10.92
C GLY A 315 -6.32 -5.89 10.14
N PHE A 316 -7.60 -5.89 10.43
CA PHE A 316 -8.58 -6.73 9.73
C PHE A 316 -8.62 -6.45 8.21
N TRP A 317 -8.49 -5.19 7.79
CA TRP A 317 -8.43 -4.82 6.38
C TRP A 317 -7.21 -5.42 5.66
N HIS A 318 -6.06 -5.56 6.33
CA HIS A 318 -4.87 -6.15 5.73
C HIS A 318 -5.05 -7.62 5.37
N GLY A 319 -5.71 -8.43 6.21
CA GLY A 319 -5.89 -9.84 5.89
C GLY A 319 -6.89 -10.56 6.78
N ALA A 320 -7.45 -11.65 6.23
CA ALA A 320 -8.41 -12.51 6.91
C ALA A 320 -7.68 -13.58 7.75
N ALA A 321 -6.86 -13.14 8.71
CA ALA A 321 -6.15 -14.01 9.66
C ALA A 321 -5.86 -13.27 10.96
N TRP A 322 -5.71 -14.02 12.05
CA TRP A 322 -5.55 -13.46 13.40
C TRP A 322 -4.26 -12.67 13.58
N ASN A 323 -3.18 -13.04 12.92
CA ASN A 323 -1.91 -12.29 12.95
C ASN A 323 -2.10 -10.83 12.50
N PHE A 324 -2.93 -10.55 11.48
CA PHE A 324 -3.23 -9.19 11.03
C PHE A 324 -4.07 -8.41 12.06
N VAL A 325 -5.07 -9.06 12.68
CA VAL A 325 -5.86 -8.43 13.74
C VAL A 325 -4.97 -8.07 14.93
N ILE A 326 -4.11 -9.00 15.36
CA ILE A 326 -3.19 -8.79 16.48
C ILE A 326 -2.12 -7.74 16.12
N TRP A 327 -1.65 -7.72 14.88
CA TRP A 327 -0.78 -6.65 14.38
C TRP A 327 -1.46 -5.26 14.51
N GLY A 328 -2.72 -5.14 14.13
CA GLY A 328 -3.48 -3.90 14.32
C GLY A 328 -3.62 -3.53 15.80
N LEU A 329 -3.97 -4.50 16.65
CA LEU A 329 -4.09 -4.29 18.10
C LEU A 329 -2.76 -3.95 18.78
N TYR A 330 -1.64 -4.48 18.29
CA TYR A 330 -0.30 -4.08 18.72
C TYR A 330 -0.07 -2.58 18.51
N PHE A 331 -0.41 -2.04 17.34
CA PHE A 331 -0.31 -0.60 17.12
C PHE A 331 -1.34 0.21 17.89
N ALA A 332 -2.55 -0.31 18.08
CA ALA A 332 -3.53 0.32 18.97
C ALA A 332 -2.94 0.51 20.38
N LEU A 333 -2.34 -0.55 20.93
CA LEU A 333 -1.71 -0.52 22.26
C LEU A 333 -0.59 0.54 22.32
N LEU A 334 0.34 0.53 21.36
CA LEU A 334 1.44 1.48 21.34
C LEU A 334 0.96 2.94 21.26
N LEU A 335 -0.04 3.22 20.42
CA LEU A 335 -0.62 4.55 20.27
C LEU A 335 -1.39 5.00 21.52
N ILE A 336 -2.09 4.08 22.19
CA ILE A 336 -2.74 4.34 23.47
C ILE A 336 -1.69 4.67 24.54
N LEU A 337 -0.61 3.90 24.65
CA LEU A 337 0.49 4.17 25.57
C LEU A 337 1.17 5.52 25.27
N GLU A 338 1.43 5.83 23.99
CA GLU A 338 1.92 7.15 23.59
C GLU A 338 0.97 8.28 24.02
N LYS A 339 -0.33 8.06 23.88
CA LYS A 339 -1.34 9.07 24.21
C LYS A 339 -1.45 9.31 25.72
N ILE A 340 -1.28 8.28 26.55
CA ILE A 340 -1.46 8.38 28.00
C ILE A 340 -0.20 8.98 28.66
N TRP A 341 0.98 8.47 28.35
CA TRP A 341 2.21 8.85 29.07
C TRP A 341 3.53 8.67 28.29
N LEU A 342 3.62 7.68 27.38
CA LEU A 342 4.90 7.28 26.80
C LEU A 342 5.51 8.40 25.94
N LEU A 343 4.69 9.20 25.27
CA LEU A 343 5.16 10.29 24.41
C LEU A 343 5.97 11.34 25.18
N GLU A 344 5.63 11.60 26.44
CA GLU A 344 6.37 12.56 27.28
C GLU A 344 7.77 12.03 27.66
N ILE A 345 7.92 10.71 27.81
CA ILE A 345 9.23 10.07 28.03
C ILE A 345 10.06 10.11 26.74
N LEU A 346 9.45 9.78 25.61
CA LEU A 346 10.13 9.73 24.32
C LEU A 346 10.67 11.11 23.88
N LYS A 347 10.01 12.19 24.26
CA LYS A 347 10.47 13.56 23.97
C LYS A 347 11.81 13.90 24.65
N LYS A 348 12.16 13.22 25.76
CA LYS A 348 13.36 13.51 26.55
C LYS A 348 14.67 13.02 25.91
N SER A 349 14.61 12.06 24.98
CA SER A 349 15.79 11.46 24.35
C SER A 349 15.59 11.15 22.88
N HIS A 350 16.42 11.74 22.03
CA HIS A 350 16.41 11.47 20.59
C HIS A 350 16.89 10.05 20.24
N VAL A 351 17.72 9.44 21.08
CA VAL A 351 18.18 8.06 20.88
C VAL A 351 17.07 7.09 21.25
N LEU A 352 16.46 7.26 22.43
CA LEU A 352 15.41 6.37 22.92
C LEU A 352 14.22 6.34 21.97
N ASN A 353 13.78 7.50 21.46
CA ASN A 353 12.64 7.54 20.56
C ASN A 353 12.90 6.82 19.23
N ARG A 354 14.14 6.85 18.69
CA ARG A 354 14.52 6.12 17.48
C ARG A 354 14.57 4.62 17.72
N ILE A 355 15.20 4.18 18.81
CA ILE A 355 15.27 2.77 19.19
C ILE A 355 13.86 2.23 19.36
N TYR A 356 12.99 2.95 20.07
CA TYR A 356 11.58 2.56 20.26
C TYR A 356 10.84 2.37 18.94
N VAL A 357 10.88 3.35 18.04
CA VAL A 357 10.15 3.29 16.76
C VAL A 357 10.69 2.17 15.87
N LEU A 358 12.03 2.05 15.75
CA LEU A 358 12.64 1.02 14.89
C LEU A 358 12.37 -0.39 15.42
N THR A 359 12.53 -0.60 16.74
CA THR A 359 12.24 -1.91 17.36
C THR A 359 10.76 -2.26 17.22
N ALA A 360 9.87 -1.30 17.50
CA ALA A 360 8.43 -1.51 17.35
C ALA A 360 8.04 -1.85 15.90
N ALA A 361 8.63 -1.18 14.91
CA ALA A 361 8.40 -1.46 13.50
C ALA A 361 8.90 -2.88 13.13
N VAL A 362 10.12 -3.23 13.50
CA VAL A 362 10.69 -4.57 13.20
C VAL A 362 9.84 -5.68 13.82
N ILE A 363 9.49 -5.57 15.11
CA ILE A 363 8.62 -6.55 15.79
C ILE A 363 7.26 -6.65 15.06
N SER A 364 6.67 -5.52 14.67
CA SER A 364 5.38 -5.51 13.98
C SER A 364 5.42 -6.28 12.67
N PHE A 365 6.48 -6.13 11.89
CA PHE A 365 6.61 -6.83 10.60
C PHE A 365 6.92 -8.32 10.75
N VAL A 366 7.52 -8.76 11.86
CA VAL A 366 7.62 -10.19 12.18
C VAL A 366 6.22 -10.79 12.45
N ILE A 367 5.37 -10.08 13.19
CA ILE A 367 3.98 -10.49 13.42
C ILE A 367 3.18 -10.51 12.10
N PHE A 368 3.40 -9.52 11.26
CA PHE A 368 2.71 -9.36 9.98
C PHE A 368 3.02 -10.49 8.98
N ASP A 369 4.29 -10.92 8.88
CA ASP A 369 4.73 -11.96 7.96
C ASP A 369 4.43 -13.38 8.43
N ALA A 370 4.17 -13.58 9.72
CA ALA A 370 3.93 -14.88 10.28
C ALA A 370 2.68 -15.55 9.67
N THR A 371 2.74 -16.84 9.45
CA THR A 371 1.59 -17.63 8.95
C THR A 371 0.48 -17.73 10.01
N ASP A 372 0.89 -17.73 11.28
CA ASP A 372 0.02 -17.78 12.45
C ASP A 372 0.72 -17.18 13.68
N MET A 373 -0.01 -17.05 14.78
CA MET A 373 0.53 -16.48 16.01
C MET A 373 1.58 -17.35 16.70
N SER A 374 1.52 -18.67 16.53
CA SER A 374 2.52 -19.59 17.09
C SER A 374 3.89 -19.34 16.46
N GLN A 375 3.92 -19.20 15.13
CA GLN A 375 5.14 -18.85 14.39
C GLN A 375 5.65 -17.46 14.80
N ALA A 376 4.77 -16.45 14.92
CA ALA A 376 5.17 -15.12 15.36
C ALA A 376 5.86 -15.17 16.73
N PHE A 377 5.27 -15.84 17.70
CA PHE A 377 5.87 -15.99 19.03
C PHE A 377 7.19 -16.78 19.02
N SER A 378 7.27 -17.84 18.21
CA SER A 378 8.48 -18.61 18.05
C SER A 378 9.62 -17.76 17.51
N TYR A 379 9.35 -16.96 16.47
CA TYR A 379 10.35 -16.07 15.87
C TYR A 379 10.81 -14.98 16.84
N LEU A 380 9.87 -14.37 17.56
CA LEU A 380 10.20 -13.37 18.60
C LEU A 380 11.05 -14.00 19.72
N LYS A 381 10.68 -15.18 20.23
CA LYS A 381 11.50 -15.90 21.23
C LYS A 381 12.92 -16.14 20.70
N ALA A 382 13.05 -16.61 19.47
CA ALA A 382 14.35 -16.86 18.86
C ALA A 382 15.18 -15.57 18.73
N MET A 383 14.58 -14.45 18.31
CA MET A 383 15.24 -13.13 18.22
C MET A 383 15.81 -12.69 19.56
N PHE A 384 15.16 -12.99 20.68
CA PHE A 384 15.60 -12.59 22.03
C PHE A 384 16.39 -13.70 22.76
N GLY A 385 16.84 -14.72 22.02
CA GLY A 385 17.74 -15.77 22.55
C GLY A 385 17.07 -16.82 23.44
N THR A 386 15.73 -16.81 23.56
CA THR A 386 14.99 -17.79 24.37
C THR A 386 14.50 -18.99 23.59
N GLY A 387 14.83 -19.09 22.27
CA GLY A 387 14.39 -20.16 21.39
C GLY A 387 15.34 -21.36 21.29
N GLY A 388 16.42 -21.42 22.08
CA GLY A 388 17.41 -22.52 22.03
C GLY A 388 18.37 -22.47 20.83
N TYR A 389 18.40 -21.39 20.07
CA TYR A 389 19.30 -21.20 18.92
C TYR A 389 20.63 -20.59 19.35
N PRO A 390 21.76 -20.93 18.65
CA PRO A 390 23.04 -20.27 18.87
C PRO A 390 22.97 -18.79 18.50
N LEU A 391 23.87 -17.97 19.07
CA LEU A 391 23.92 -16.53 18.75
C LEU A 391 24.23 -16.28 17.27
N THR A 392 25.15 -17.05 16.70
CA THR A 392 25.56 -16.97 15.29
C THR A 392 25.66 -18.39 14.70
N SER A 393 25.57 -18.49 13.38
CA SER A 393 25.75 -19.71 12.61
C SER A 393 26.58 -19.41 11.36
N ALA A 394 27.06 -20.47 10.67
CA ALA A 394 27.79 -20.32 9.41
C ALA A 394 26.91 -19.61 8.36
N ALA A 395 25.65 -20.03 8.23
CA ALA A 395 24.69 -19.41 7.32
C ALA A 395 24.46 -17.92 7.67
N SER A 396 24.22 -17.59 8.94
CA SER A 396 23.96 -16.20 9.34
C SER A 396 25.15 -15.29 9.03
N SER A 397 26.38 -15.76 9.28
CA SER A 397 27.61 -15.00 9.01
C SER A 397 27.84 -14.82 7.50
N TYR A 398 27.59 -15.86 6.71
CA TYR A 398 27.70 -15.80 5.25
C TYR A 398 26.70 -14.83 4.65
N TYR A 399 25.42 -14.96 4.96
CA TYR A 399 24.37 -14.11 4.38
C TYR A 399 24.45 -12.66 4.88
N PHE A 400 24.86 -12.41 6.13
CA PHE A 400 25.11 -11.06 6.59
C PHE A 400 26.19 -10.36 5.75
N ARG A 401 27.30 -11.04 5.44
CA ARG A 401 28.37 -10.50 4.58
C ARG A 401 27.91 -10.31 3.14
N SER A 402 27.22 -11.28 2.57
CA SER A 402 26.75 -11.27 1.18
C SER A 402 25.75 -10.14 0.92
N TYR A 403 24.84 -9.88 1.86
CA TYR A 403 23.81 -8.86 1.71
C TYR A 403 24.17 -7.52 2.37
N PHE A 404 25.37 -7.39 2.95
CA PHE A 404 25.80 -6.20 3.68
C PHE A 404 25.65 -4.91 2.86
N VAL A 405 26.11 -4.91 1.61
CA VAL A 405 26.03 -3.73 0.73
C VAL A 405 24.58 -3.34 0.45
N VAL A 406 23.72 -4.32 0.17
CA VAL A 406 22.27 -4.07 -0.07
C VAL A 406 21.61 -3.51 1.17
N LEU A 407 21.93 -4.03 2.36
CA LEU A 407 21.43 -3.52 3.63
C LEU A 407 21.86 -2.07 3.86
N VAL A 408 23.13 -1.73 3.63
CA VAL A 408 23.61 -0.34 3.77
C VAL A 408 22.89 0.60 2.81
N ILE A 409 22.72 0.20 1.53
CA ILE A 409 21.97 0.98 0.53
C ILE A 409 20.51 1.14 0.98
N ALA A 410 19.88 0.09 1.50
CA ALA A 410 18.51 0.13 1.98
C ALA A 410 18.37 1.05 3.20
N PHE A 411 19.27 0.98 4.19
CA PHE A 411 19.26 1.89 5.34
C PHE A 411 19.40 3.35 4.90
N LEU A 412 20.36 3.66 4.04
CA LEU A 412 20.55 5.02 3.50
C LEU A 412 19.33 5.48 2.70
N GLY A 413 18.80 4.62 1.82
CA GLY A 413 17.62 4.90 0.97
C GLY A 413 16.32 5.08 1.78
N ALA A 414 16.24 4.51 2.98
CA ALA A 414 15.12 4.69 3.90
C ALA A 414 15.16 6.05 4.65
N THR A 415 16.19 6.85 4.41
CA THR A 415 16.39 8.21 4.99
C THR A 415 16.30 9.29 3.91
N PRO A 416 16.09 10.57 4.29
CA PRO A 416 16.11 11.68 3.33
C PRO A 416 17.52 12.07 2.82
N ILE A 417 18.59 11.43 3.31
CA ILE A 417 19.99 11.78 3.00
C ILE A 417 20.25 11.78 1.49
N PRO A 418 19.92 10.73 0.69
CA PRO A 418 20.17 10.74 -0.74
C PRO A 418 19.44 11.88 -1.46
N LYS A 419 18.19 12.14 -1.07
CA LYS A 419 17.39 13.23 -1.67
C LYS A 419 17.97 14.61 -1.32
N SER A 420 18.46 14.78 -0.08
CA SER A 420 19.07 16.05 0.37
C SER A 420 20.38 16.32 -0.37
N PHE A 421 21.20 15.28 -0.54
CA PHE A 421 22.44 15.37 -1.30
C PHE A 421 22.19 15.78 -2.75
N CYS A 422 21.27 15.12 -3.45
CA CYS A 422 20.89 15.48 -4.81
C CYS A 422 20.36 16.93 -4.89
N LYS A 423 19.47 17.37 -3.98
CA LYS A 423 18.92 18.73 -3.98
C LYS A 423 20.00 19.81 -3.78
N GLY A 424 21.05 19.54 -3.01
CA GLY A 424 22.18 20.45 -2.83
C GLY A 424 22.96 20.70 -4.13
N GLN A 425 23.20 19.63 -4.89
CA GLN A 425 23.89 19.68 -6.17
C GLN A 425 23.03 20.33 -7.31
N TRP A 426 21.70 20.17 -7.23
CA TRP A 426 20.78 20.69 -8.27
C TRP A 426 20.56 22.20 -8.23
N LYS A 427 20.91 22.88 -7.13
CA LYS A 427 20.87 24.35 -7.06
C LYS A 427 21.92 25.02 -7.93
N THR A 428 22.94 24.29 -8.35
CA THR A 428 24.05 24.82 -9.15
C THR A 428 23.82 24.82 -10.67
N GLY A 429 22.63 24.45 -11.16
CA GLY A 429 22.15 24.69 -12.54
C GLY A 429 23.17 24.43 -13.71
N THR A 430 24.14 23.54 -13.49
CA THR A 430 25.19 23.29 -14.45
C THR A 430 24.65 22.45 -15.61
N ALA A 431 25.01 22.79 -16.85
CA ALA A 431 24.70 22.04 -18.08
C ALA A 431 25.02 20.54 -17.93
N VAL A 432 26.00 20.17 -17.09
CA VAL A 432 26.37 18.81 -16.75
C VAL A 432 25.18 18.02 -16.14
N MET A 433 24.38 18.65 -15.29
CA MET A 433 23.22 17.97 -14.66
C MET A 433 22.10 17.66 -15.63
N LEU A 434 21.91 18.49 -16.67
CA LEU A 434 20.89 18.27 -17.71
C LEU A 434 21.15 16.97 -18.50
N PHE A 435 22.40 16.56 -18.63
CA PHE A 435 22.78 15.31 -19.32
C PHE A 435 23.02 14.15 -18.34
N ALA A 436 23.56 14.41 -17.16
CA ALA A 436 23.89 13.37 -16.18
C ALA A 436 22.64 12.67 -15.64
N GLU A 437 21.54 13.38 -15.39
CA GLU A 437 20.32 12.79 -14.87
C GLU A 437 19.65 11.82 -15.86
N PRO A 438 19.37 12.19 -17.14
CA PRO A 438 18.81 11.25 -18.09
C PRO A 438 19.71 10.03 -18.30
N LEU A 439 21.03 10.21 -18.32
CA LEU A 439 21.99 9.12 -18.46
C LEU A 439 21.92 8.16 -17.26
N ALA A 440 21.89 8.70 -16.03
CA ALA A 440 21.77 7.90 -14.81
C ALA A 440 20.42 7.14 -14.74
N LEU A 441 19.32 7.78 -15.12
CA LEU A 441 18.00 7.14 -15.19
C LEU A 441 17.96 6.05 -16.27
N SER A 442 18.58 6.28 -17.44
CA SER A 442 18.68 5.27 -18.50
C SER A 442 19.53 4.08 -18.05
N ALA A 443 20.66 4.33 -17.41
CA ALA A 443 21.50 3.27 -16.84
C ALA A 443 20.73 2.48 -15.76
N LEU A 444 20.01 3.15 -14.87
CA LEU A 444 19.17 2.50 -13.87
C LEU A 444 18.08 1.62 -14.49
N LEU A 445 17.41 2.12 -15.54
CA LEU A 445 16.40 1.35 -16.26
C LEU A 445 17.00 0.11 -16.94
N LEU A 446 18.18 0.25 -17.58
CA LEU A 446 18.89 -0.89 -18.19
C LEU A 446 19.30 -1.94 -17.15
N ILE A 447 19.82 -1.52 -16.00
CA ILE A 447 20.18 -2.44 -14.91
C ILE A 447 18.92 -3.16 -14.40
N CYS A 448 17.83 -2.43 -14.13
CA CYS A 448 16.57 -3.05 -13.73
C CYS A 448 16.05 -4.03 -14.77
N THR A 449 16.17 -3.71 -16.07
CA THR A 449 15.77 -4.61 -17.16
C THR A 449 16.63 -5.87 -17.18
N ALA A 450 17.94 -5.76 -17.00
CA ALA A 450 18.84 -6.91 -16.93
C ALA A 450 18.44 -7.87 -15.78
N PHE A 451 18.16 -7.35 -14.58
CA PHE A 451 17.66 -8.16 -13.47
C PHE A 451 16.30 -8.80 -13.75
N LEU A 452 15.42 -8.14 -14.51
CA LEU A 452 14.12 -8.71 -14.89
C LEU A 452 14.25 -9.82 -15.95
N VAL A 453 15.22 -9.72 -16.86
CA VAL A 453 15.48 -10.74 -17.90
C VAL A 453 16.12 -11.99 -17.31
N ASP A 454 16.96 -11.84 -16.28
CA ASP A 454 17.58 -12.95 -15.56
C ASP A 454 16.57 -13.86 -14.86
N GLY A 455 15.29 -13.48 -14.85
CA GLY A 455 14.22 -14.30 -14.27
C GLY A 455 14.25 -14.38 -12.75
N SER A 456 14.93 -13.45 -12.10
CA SER A 456 15.09 -13.39 -10.66
C SER A 456 13.75 -13.24 -9.92
N PHE A 457 13.80 -13.55 -8.64
CA PHE A 457 12.71 -13.40 -7.68
C PHE A 457 12.03 -12.01 -7.80
N ASN A 458 10.77 -11.98 -8.24
CA ASN A 458 10.01 -10.74 -8.44
C ASN A 458 8.56 -10.84 -7.92
N PRO A 459 8.35 -11.28 -6.67
CA PRO A 459 7.02 -11.30 -6.08
C PRO A 459 6.57 -9.89 -5.74
N PHE A 460 5.26 -9.70 -5.65
CA PHE A 460 4.67 -8.50 -5.09
C PHE A 460 3.88 -8.87 -3.84
N LEU A 461 4.26 -8.30 -2.70
CA LEU A 461 3.74 -8.69 -1.38
C LEU A 461 2.22 -8.52 -1.26
N TYR A 462 1.65 -7.47 -1.85
CA TYR A 462 0.22 -7.20 -1.78
C TYR A 462 -0.68 -8.24 -2.47
N PHE A 463 -0.14 -9.16 -3.24
CA PHE A 463 -0.91 -10.31 -3.75
C PHE A 463 -1.15 -11.40 -2.70
N ARG A 464 -0.54 -11.28 -1.53
CA ARG A 464 -0.72 -12.24 -0.44
C ARG A 464 -1.81 -11.85 0.56
N PHE A 465 -2.34 -10.61 0.48
CA PHE A 465 -3.25 -10.05 1.48
C PHE A 465 -4.62 -9.69 0.94
#